data_9643792c709cc816b24131577fd7501e
#
_entry.id   9643792c709cc816b24131577fd7501e
#
_cell.length_a   1.000
_cell.length_b   1.000
_cell.length_c   1.000
_cell.angle_alpha   90.00
_cell.angle_beta   90.00
_cell.angle_gamma   90.00
#
_symmetry.space_group_name_H-M   'P 1'
#
loop_
_entity.id
_entity.type
_entity.pdbx_description
1 polymer ?
#
loop_
_entity_poly.entity_id
_entity_poly.type
_entity_poly.pdbx_seq_one_letter_code
_entity_poly.pdbx_strand_id
1 'polypeptide(L)'
;MVKQERAARTRQALIEAAAAVFAEEGFAAASLSTISRQAGVSNGALHFHFASKNALADAVEAQACERLARITATAPARPLPLLQRVIDATHALMDALTADTVLRGAFALACEPTRPRQSSPHTHWQHWLEDILRRAERNGALARGIRAADTARTLTAATVGFAVLGADDPSWLGRTHMTALWNTLLPGLAPRQDLPRLRTTGSHPAPTTPHPHPRP
;
A
#
# COMPACT_ATOMS: atom_id res chain seq x y z
N MET A 1 27.15 3.91 -19.85
CA MET A 1 25.73 3.53 -19.82
C MET A 1 25.52 2.09 -19.35
N VAL A 2 26.03 1.04 -20.01
CA VAL A 2 25.78 -0.38 -19.68
C VAL A 2 26.12 -0.76 -18.21
N LYS A 3 27.19 -0.23 -17.62
CA LYS A 3 27.60 -0.54 -16.22
C LYS A 3 26.62 0.05 -15.19
N GLN A 4 26.10 1.24 -15.44
CA GLN A 4 25.11 1.89 -14.56
C GLN A 4 23.75 1.18 -14.61
N GLU A 5 23.30 0.76 -15.79
CA GLU A 5 22.06 0.00 -15.97
C GLU A 5 22.12 -1.35 -15.27
N ARG A 6 23.28 -2.04 -15.34
CA ARG A 6 23.49 -3.30 -14.63
C ARG A 6 23.45 -3.11 -13.12
N ALA A 7 24.09 -2.06 -12.61
CA ALA A 7 24.09 -1.73 -11.18
C ALA A 7 22.66 -1.38 -10.70
N ALA A 8 21.89 -0.62 -11.49
CA ALA A 8 20.49 -0.31 -11.17
C ALA A 8 19.60 -1.55 -11.14
N ARG A 9 19.73 -2.46 -12.11
CA ARG A 9 19.00 -3.74 -12.12
C ARG A 9 19.34 -4.61 -10.91
N THR A 10 20.62 -4.72 -10.56
CA THR A 10 21.06 -5.48 -9.37
C THR A 10 20.48 -4.88 -8.10
N ARG A 11 20.52 -3.54 -7.97
CA ARG A 11 19.91 -2.86 -6.82
C ARG A 11 18.42 -3.10 -6.73
N GLN A 12 17.70 -3.06 -7.85
CA GLN A 12 16.27 -3.33 -7.90
C GLN A 12 15.94 -4.77 -7.51
N ALA A 13 16.67 -5.75 -8.04
CA ALA A 13 16.50 -7.17 -7.69
C ALA A 13 16.71 -7.41 -6.18
N LEU A 14 17.68 -6.72 -5.57
CA LEU A 14 17.92 -6.80 -4.12
C LEU A 14 16.76 -6.23 -3.31
N ILE A 15 16.15 -5.11 -3.74
CA ILE A 15 14.99 -4.51 -3.08
C ILE A 15 13.78 -5.45 -3.16
N GLU A 16 13.51 -6.03 -4.32
CA GLU A 16 12.40 -6.97 -4.52
C GLU A 16 12.56 -8.26 -3.72
N ALA A 17 13.76 -8.84 -3.71
CA ALA A 17 14.07 -10.01 -2.89
C ALA A 17 13.96 -9.70 -1.39
N ALA A 18 14.47 -8.55 -0.95
CA ALA A 18 14.36 -8.12 0.44
C ALA A 18 12.90 -7.93 0.85
N ALA A 19 12.09 -7.31 0.01
CA ALA A 19 10.66 -7.13 0.29
C ALA A 19 9.93 -8.47 0.44
N ALA A 20 10.24 -9.47 -0.38
CA ALA A 20 9.69 -10.82 -0.26
C ALA A 20 10.09 -11.46 1.08
N VAL A 21 11.39 -11.45 1.40
CA VAL A 21 11.90 -12.03 2.65
C VAL A 21 11.30 -11.32 3.88
N PHE A 22 11.19 -9.98 3.85
CA PHE A 22 10.60 -9.24 4.96
C PHE A 22 9.10 -9.51 5.12
N ALA A 23 8.38 -9.74 4.02
CA ALA A 23 6.97 -10.11 4.08
C ALA A 23 6.75 -11.51 4.65
N GLU A 24 7.63 -12.45 4.35
CA GLU A 24 7.50 -13.87 4.71
C GLU A 24 8.09 -14.18 6.09
N GLU A 25 9.30 -13.68 6.39
CA GLU A 25 10.05 -14.04 7.60
C GLU A 25 10.00 -12.93 8.67
N GLY A 26 9.57 -11.71 8.31
CA GLY A 26 9.70 -10.52 9.14
C GLY A 26 11.12 -9.96 9.15
N PHE A 27 11.28 -8.71 9.64
CA PHE A 27 12.58 -8.04 9.64
C PHE A 27 13.60 -8.72 10.55
N ALA A 28 13.20 -9.19 11.73
CA ALA A 28 14.12 -9.77 12.72
C ALA A 28 14.82 -11.03 12.19
N ALA A 29 14.05 -11.97 11.63
CA ALA A 29 14.56 -13.25 11.14
C ALA A 29 15.29 -13.14 9.79
N ALA A 30 14.94 -12.16 8.97
CA ALA A 30 15.53 -11.96 7.63
C ALA A 30 17.06 -11.79 7.70
N SER A 31 17.78 -12.49 6.79
CA SER A 31 19.23 -12.39 6.67
C SER A 31 19.65 -11.83 5.31
N LEU A 32 20.78 -11.06 5.29
CA LEU A 32 21.33 -10.54 4.03
C LEU A 32 21.78 -11.67 3.09
N SER A 33 22.19 -12.81 3.64
CA SER A 33 22.58 -13.99 2.84
C SER A 33 21.36 -14.64 2.17
N THR A 34 20.21 -14.73 2.84
CA THR A 34 18.97 -15.21 2.22
C THR A 34 18.54 -14.26 1.10
N ILE A 35 18.56 -12.95 1.36
CA ILE A 35 18.19 -11.93 0.38
C ILE A 35 19.09 -11.96 -0.86
N SER A 36 20.42 -12.03 -0.69
CA SER A 36 21.37 -12.07 -1.82
C SER A 36 21.18 -13.32 -2.68
N ARG A 37 20.96 -14.46 -2.04
CA ARG A 37 20.66 -15.72 -2.74
C ARG A 37 19.35 -15.64 -3.53
N GLN A 38 18.28 -15.08 -2.94
CA GLN A 38 17.00 -14.92 -3.60
C GLN A 38 17.07 -13.91 -4.76
N ALA A 39 17.90 -12.87 -4.64
CA ALA A 39 18.17 -11.91 -5.71
C ALA A 39 19.10 -12.46 -6.82
N GLY A 40 19.66 -13.64 -6.64
CA GLY A 40 20.62 -14.22 -7.60
C GLY A 40 21.96 -13.48 -7.68
N VAL A 41 22.40 -12.83 -6.58
CA VAL A 41 23.64 -12.04 -6.54
C VAL A 41 24.53 -12.51 -5.40
N SER A 42 25.83 -12.18 -5.47
CA SER A 42 26.77 -12.47 -4.38
C SER A 42 26.56 -11.53 -3.18
N ASN A 43 26.94 -11.98 -1.97
CA ASN A 43 26.95 -11.15 -0.78
C ASN A 43 27.81 -9.88 -0.98
N GLY A 44 28.95 -9.99 -1.70
CA GLY A 44 29.79 -8.85 -2.05
C GLY A 44 29.05 -7.80 -2.89
N ALA A 45 28.25 -8.24 -3.86
CA ALA A 45 27.41 -7.34 -4.65
C ALA A 45 26.33 -6.68 -3.80
N LEU A 46 25.72 -7.41 -2.86
CA LEU A 46 24.76 -6.83 -1.92
C LEU A 46 25.42 -5.72 -1.08
N HIS A 47 26.57 -6.01 -0.45
CA HIS A 47 27.29 -5.04 0.38
C HIS A 47 27.79 -3.82 -0.41
N PHE A 48 28.03 -3.96 -1.71
CA PHE A 48 28.33 -2.82 -2.59
C PHE A 48 27.12 -1.85 -2.71
N HIS A 49 25.89 -2.38 -2.72
CA HIS A 49 24.69 -1.57 -2.87
C HIS A 49 24.07 -1.11 -1.54
N PHE A 50 24.20 -1.90 -0.48
CA PHE A 50 23.55 -1.66 0.81
C PHE A 50 24.52 -1.96 1.96
N ALA A 51 24.79 -0.94 2.77
CA ALA A 51 25.72 -1.05 3.89
C ALA A 51 25.18 -1.94 5.05
N SER A 52 23.86 -2.12 5.14
CA SER A 52 23.24 -2.87 6.23
C SER A 52 21.82 -3.37 5.84
N LYS A 53 21.28 -4.28 6.66
CA LYS A 53 19.87 -4.73 6.54
C LYS A 53 18.89 -3.54 6.72
N ASN A 54 19.20 -2.59 7.61
CA ASN A 54 18.41 -1.38 7.77
C ASN A 54 18.40 -0.52 6.50
N ALA A 55 19.57 -0.27 5.89
CA ALA A 55 19.66 0.50 4.64
C ALA A 55 18.85 -0.14 3.49
N LEU A 56 18.83 -1.46 3.44
CA LEU A 56 18.02 -2.20 2.46
C LEU A 56 16.52 -2.08 2.78
N ALA A 57 16.12 -2.19 4.04
CA ALA A 57 14.74 -2.01 4.47
C ALA A 57 14.25 -0.58 4.21
N ASP A 58 15.09 0.44 4.46
CA ASP A 58 14.76 1.84 4.13
C ASP A 58 14.53 2.04 2.63
N ALA A 59 15.30 1.35 1.78
CA ALA A 59 15.09 1.38 0.34
C ALA A 59 13.78 0.70 -0.10
N VAL A 60 13.36 -0.38 0.56
CA VAL A 60 12.06 -1.03 0.35
C VAL A 60 10.93 -0.07 0.72
N GLU A 61 11.00 0.57 1.89
CA GLU A 61 9.97 1.53 2.33
C GLU A 61 9.90 2.78 1.43
N ALA A 62 11.06 3.33 1.02
CA ALA A 62 11.11 4.46 0.10
C ALA A 62 10.43 4.12 -1.23
N GLN A 63 10.72 2.96 -1.81
CA GLN A 63 10.09 2.52 -3.05
C GLN A 63 8.58 2.27 -2.89
N ALA A 64 8.14 1.77 -1.73
CA ALA A 64 6.73 1.62 -1.42
C ALA A 64 6.02 2.97 -1.32
N CYS A 65 6.63 3.98 -0.70
CA CYS A 65 6.09 5.34 -0.67
C CYS A 65 5.92 5.95 -2.07
N GLU A 66 6.87 5.72 -2.98
CA GLU A 66 6.74 6.13 -4.39
C GLU A 66 5.56 5.44 -5.10
N ARG A 67 5.32 4.14 -4.80
CA ARG A 67 4.18 3.40 -5.34
C ARG A 67 2.86 3.90 -4.77
N LEU A 68 2.78 4.17 -3.47
CA LEU A 68 1.62 4.81 -2.85
C LEU A 68 1.35 6.20 -3.44
N ALA A 69 2.39 7.00 -3.67
CA ALA A 69 2.23 8.31 -4.30
C ALA A 69 1.59 8.19 -5.70
N ARG A 70 1.93 7.15 -6.48
CA ARG A 70 1.28 6.89 -7.78
C ARG A 70 -0.19 6.50 -7.63
N ILE A 71 -0.54 5.65 -6.67
CA ILE A 71 -1.93 5.27 -6.38
C ILE A 71 -2.76 6.52 -6.03
N THR A 72 -2.22 7.39 -5.19
CA THR A 72 -2.90 8.58 -4.68
C THR A 72 -2.92 9.76 -5.65
N ALA A 73 -1.95 9.84 -6.58
CA ALA A 73 -1.86 10.88 -7.60
C ALA A 73 -2.75 10.61 -8.82
N THR A 74 -3.30 9.39 -8.98
CA THR A 74 -4.14 9.05 -10.13
C THR A 74 -5.32 10.00 -10.22
N ALA A 75 -5.24 10.93 -11.18
CA ALA A 75 -6.33 11.85 -11.47
C ALA A 75 -7.41 11.10 -12.25
N PRO A 76 -8.67 11.09 -11.80
CA PRO A 76 -9.73 10.48 -12.58
C PRO A 76 -9.96 11.28 -13.88
N ALA A 77 -10.31 10.58 -14.95
CA ALA A 77 -10.63 11.18 -16.26
C ALA A 77 -11.79 12.19 -16.18
N ARG A 78 -12.63 12.09 -15.15
CA ARG A 78 -13.70 13.04 -14.82
C ARG A 78 -13.60 13.46 -13.35
N PRO A 79 -13.99 14.70 -12.99
CA PRO A 79 -14.03 15.10 -11.59
C PRO A 79 -14.91 14.16 -10.77
N LEU A 80 -14.33 13.52 -9.76
CA LEU A 80 -15.04 12.67 -8.81
C LEU A 80 -15.22 13.40 -7.47
N PRO A 81 -16.30 13.10 -6.73
CA PRO A 81 -16.42 13.51 -5.34
C PRO A 81 -15.18 13.10 -4.52
N LEU A 82 -14.74 13.95 -3.58
CA LEU A 82 -13.54 13.66 -2.79
C LEU A 82 -13.63 12.34 -2.02
N LEU A 83 -14.82 12.01 -1.46
CA LEU A 83 -15.05 10.72 -0.80
C LEU A 83 -14.95 9.55 -1.78
N GLN A 84 -15.40 9.70 -3.04
CA GLN A 84 -15.22 8.65 -4.05
C GLN A 84 -13.75 8.39 -4.33
N ARG A 85 -12.91 9.44 -4.36
CA ARG A 85 -11.46 9.27 -4.52
C ARG A 85 -10.84 8.52 -3.35
N VAL A 86 -11.34 8.72 -2.12
CA VAL A 86 -10.89 7.94 -0.95
C VAL A 86 -11.29 6.47 -1.09
N ILE A 87 -12.53 6.20 -1.48
CA ILE A 87 -13.03 4.83 -1.73
C ILE A 87 -12.15 4.15 -2.79
N ASP A 88 -11.93 4.81 -3.91
CA ASP A 88 -11.15 4.26 -5.03
C ASP A 88 -9.69 3.99 -4.63
N ALA A 89 -9.07 4.90 -3.88
CA ALA A 89 -7.69 4.73 -3.41
C ALA A 89 -7.54 3.59 -2.40
N THR A 90 -8.54 3.36 -1.52
CA THR A 90 -8.51 2.23 -0.60
C THR A 90 -8.62 0.89 -1.33
N HIS A 91 -9.49 0.79 -2.34
CA HIS A 91 -9.56 -0.38 -3.21
C HIS A 91 -8.25 -0.59 -3.98
N ALA A 92 -7.68 0.47 -4.57
CA ALA A 92 -6.42 0.41 -5.30
C ALA A 92 -5.24 -0.01 -4.39
N LEU A 93 -5.24 0.41 -3.12
CA LEU A 93 -4.25 -0.04 -2.15
C LEU A 93 -4.36 -1.55 -1.89
N MET A 94 -5.58 -2.09 -1.71
CA MET A 94 -5.77 -3.53 -1.50
C MET A 94 -5.36 -4.34 -2.73
N ASP A 95 -5.76 -3.90 -3.93
CA ASP A 95 -5.34 -4.52 -5.20
C ASP A 95 -3.80 -4.50 -5.33
N ALA A 96 -3.16 -3.38 -4.98
CA ALA A 96 -1.71 -3.25 -5.02
C ALA A 96 -1.00 -4.13 -3.97
N LEU A 97 -1.50 -4.22 -2.74
CA LEU A 97 -0.97 -5.12 -1.71
C LEU A 97 -1.08 -6.60 -2.14
N THR A 98 -2.08 -6.95 -2.92
CA THR A 98 -2.20 -8.31 -3.48
C THR A 98 -1.14 -8.59 -4.55
N ALA A 99 -0.89 -7.62 -5.44
CA ALA A 99 -0.06 -7.82 -6.63
C ALA A 99 1.42 -7.45 -6.44
N ASP A 100 1.76 -6.60 -5.47
CA ASP A 100 3.05 -5.93 -5.33
C ASP A 100 3.79 -6.35 -4.06
N THR A 101 4.81 -7.16 -4.25
CA THR A 101 5.66 -7.69 -3.15
C THR A 101 6.37 -6.57 -2.38
N VAL A 102 6.79 -5.48 -3.04
CA VAL A 102 7.48 -4.37 -2.36
C VAL A 102 6.52 -3.63 -1.43
N LEU A 103 5.28 -3.42 -1.85
CA LEU A 103 4.25 -2.84 -0.96
C LEU A 103 3.97 -3.75 0.24
N ARG A 104 3.77 -5.06 0.02
CA ARG A 104 3.56 -6.02 1.12
C ARG A 104 4.72 -6.00 2.12
N GLY A 105 5.96 -6.15 1.63
CA GLY A 105 7.15 -6.14 2.48
C GLY A 105 7.33 -4.85 3.26
N ALA A 106 7.04 -3.70 2.65
CA ALA A 106 7.11 -2.41 3.31
C ALA A 106 6.02 -2.22 4.38
N PHE A 107 4.79 -2.72 4.13
CA PHE A 107 3.73 -2.71 5.13
C PHE A 107 4.05 -3.62 6.32
N ALA A 108 4.64 -4.79 6.08
CA ALA A 108 5.14 -5.66 7.15
C ALA A 108 6.26 -5.00 7.96
N LEU A 109 7.25 -4.39 7.29
CA LEU A 109 8.32 -3.62 7.93
C LEU A 109 7.80 -2.48 8.79
N ALA A 110 6.74 -1.80 8.34
CA ALA A 110 6.15 -0.69 9.07
C ALA A 110 5.40 -1.14 10.36
N CYS A 111 5.14 -2.42 10.54
CA CYS A 111 4.63 -3.00 11.78
C CYS A 111 5.73 -3.38 12.77
N GLU A 112 7.03 -3.38 12.37
CA GLU A 112 8.16 -3.75 13.24
C GLU A 112 8.48 -2.62 14.24
N PRO A 113 8.24 -2.81 15.56
CA PRO A 113 8.34 -1.72 16.53
C PRO A 113 9.77 -1.33 16.88
N THR A 114 10.73 -2.24 16.69
CA THR A 114 12.12 -2.07 17.15
C THR A 114 13.01 -1.36 16.14
N ARG A 115 12.52 -1.14 14.90
CA ARG A 115 13.31 -0.56 13.83
C ARG A 115 13.15 0.97 13.76
N PRO A 116 14.25 1.76 13.83
CA PRO A 116 14.19 3.19 13.50
C PRO A 116 13.81 3.36 12.02
N ARG A 117 12.92 4.30 11.71
CA ARG A 117 12.38 4.53 10.36
C ARG A 117 12.74 5.92 9.89
N GLN A 118 13.19 6.04 8.63
CA GLN A 118 13.34 7.32 7.95
C GLN A 118 12.05 7.73 7.23
N SER A 119 11.33 6.75 6.68
CA SER A 119 10.01 6.94 6.06
C SER A 119 9.13 5.74 6.39
N SER A 120 7.80 5.95 6.46
CA SER A 120 6.85 4.88 6.70
C SER A 120 5.72 4.95 5.68
N PRO A 121 5.44 3.85 4.95
CA PRO A 121 4.30 3.80 4.05
C PRO A 121 2.97 4.06 4.79
N HIS A 122 2.84 3.64 6.06
CA HIS A 122 1.66 3.93 6.88
C HIS A 122 1.48 5.44 7.12
N THR A 123 2.58 6.15 7.46
CA THR A 123 2.56 7.60 7.68
C THR A 123 2.26 8.34 6.37
N HIS A 124 2.86 7.91 5.26
CA HIS A 124 2.59 8.49 3.95
C HIS A 124 1.10 8.34 3.57
N TRP A 125 0.54 7.15 3.77
CA TRP A 125 -0.87 6.86 3.52
C TRP A 125 -1.80 7.68 4.42
N GLN A 126 -1.50 7.76 5.72
CA GLN A 126 -2.27 8.56 6.68
C GLN A 126 -2.28 10.04 6.29
N HIS A 127 -1.13 10.62 5.97
CA HIS A 127 -1.05 12.05 5.57
C HIS A 127 -1.89 12.34 4.33
N TRP A 128 -1.85 11.45 3.32
CA TRP A 128 -2.69 11.61 2.14
C TRP A 128 -4.19 11.56 2.50
N LEU A 129 -4.60 10.59 3.33
CA LEU A 129 -5.99 10.51 3.81
C LEU A 129 -6.40 11.78 4.56
N GLU A 130 -5.54 12.28 5.44
CA GLU A 130 -5.81 13.52 6.18
C GLU A 130 -5.98 14.71 5.25
N ASP A 131 -5.15 14.84 4.24
CA ASP A 131 -5.23 15.98 3.30
C ASP A 131 -6.49 15.95 2.45
N ILE A 132 -6.84 14.79 1.88
CA ILE A 132 -8.04 14.68 1.06
C ILE A 132 -9.33 14.82 1.89
N LEU A 133 -9.35 14.27 3.12
CA LEU A 133 -10.51 14.36 4.01
C LEU A 133 -10.68 15.76 4.59
N ARG A 134 -9.59 16.48 4.93
CA ARG A 134 -9.69 17.92 5.29
C ARG A 134 -10.27 18.76 4.15
N ARG A 135 -9.95 18.44 2.90
CA ARG A 135 -10.58 19.09 1.74
C ARG A 135 -12.06 18.72 1.64
N ALA A 136 -12.42 17.45 1.88
CA ALA A 136 -13.81 17.01 1.90
C ALA A 136 -14.61 17.71 3.01
N GLU A 137 -14.04 17.83 4.22
CA GLU A 137 -14.65 18.54 5.35
C GLU A 137 -14.92 20.02 5.01
N ARG A 138 -13.91 20.73 4.49
CA ARG A 138 -14.07 22.14 4.07
C ARG A 138 -15.12 22.34 2.98
N ASN A 139 -15.30 21.37 2.11
CA ASN A 139 -16.27 21.42 1.01
C ASN A 139 -17.67 20.91 1.43
N GLY A 140 -17.89 20.59 2.72
CA GLY A 140 -19.17 20.07 3.21
C GLY A 140 -19.50 18.66 2.70
N ALA A 141 -18.50 17.90 2.22
CA ALA A 141 -18.66 16.53 1.73
C ALA A 141 -18.57 15.47 2.85
N LEU A 142 -18.30 15.88 4.10
CA LEU A 142 -18.47 15.03 5.28
C LEU A 142 -19.77 15.38 6.00
N ALA A 143 -20.39 14.38 6.62
CA ALA A 143 -21.58 14.58 7.44
C ALA A 143 -21.29 15.46 8.64
N ARG A 144 -22.30 16.18 9.13
CA ARG A 144 -22.15 17.13 10.23
C ARG A 144 -21.61 16.46 11.50
N GLY A 145 -20.58 17.01 12.09
CA GLY A 145 -19.92 16.47 13.29
C GLY A 145 -18.83 15.42 13.01
N ILE A 146 -18.64 15.00 11.76
CA ILE A 146 -17.54 14.10 11.37
C ILE A 146 -16.27 14.91 11.13
N ARG A 147 -15.18 14.52 11.79
CA ARG A 147 -13.87 15.17 11.68
C ARG A 147 -12.97 14.41 10.71
N ALA A 148 -12.34 15.14 9.82
CA ALA A 148 -11.40 14.60 8.83
C ALA A 148 -10.26 13.79 9.47
N ALA A 149 -9.67 14.31 10.57
CA ALA A 149 -8.55 13.66 11.25
C ALA A 149 -8.93 12.29 11.86
N ASP A 150 -10.11 12.19 12.48
CA ASP A 150 -10.56 10.95 13.09
C ASP A 150 -10.92 9.91 12.02
N THR A 151 -11.56 10.35 10.94
CA THR A 151 -11.85 9.50 9.77
C THR A 151 -10.55 8.99 9.13
N ALA A 152 -9.53 9.84 8.96
CA ALA A 152 -8.25 9.43 8.40
C ALA A 152 -7.56 8.35 9.25
N ARG A 153 -7.53 8.54 10.58
CA ARG A 153 -6.97 7.55 11.50
C ARG A 153 -7.72 6.22 11.44
N THR A 154 -9.05 6.26 11.41
CA THR A 154 -9.90 5.07 11.31
C THR A 154 -9.63 4.31 10.01
N LEU A 155 -9.58 5.00 8.87
CA LEU A 155 -9.29 4.39 7.57
C LEU A 155 -7.86 3.86 7.50
N THR A 156 -6.88 4.56 8.08
CA THR A 156 -5.51 4.07 8.18
C THR A 156 -5.46 2.79 9.00
N ALA A 157 -6.07 2.77 10.18
CA ALA A 157 -6.11 1.59 11.03
C ALA A 157 -6.79 0.39 10.34
N ALA A 158 -7.91 0.62 9.64
CA ALA A 158 -8.62 -0.42 8.91
C ALA A 158 -7.78 -0.99 7.75
N THR A 159 -7.18 -0.13 6.92
CA THR A 159 -6.37 -0.56 5.77
C THR A 159 -5.08 -1.27 6.18
N VAL A 160 -4.42 -0.81 7.26
CA VAL A 160 -3.27 -1.49 7.85
C VAL A 160 -3.70 -2.82 8.46
N GLY A 161 -4.84 -2.86 9.16
CA GLY A 161 -5.40 -4.10 9.71
C GLY A 161 -5.66 -5.14 8.62
N PHE A 162 -6.24 -4.74 7.47
CA PHE A 162 -6.42 -5.64 6.33
C PHE A 162 -5.09 -6.12 5.75
N ALA A 163 -4.07 -5.26 5.69
CA ALA A 163 -2.74 -5.66 5.23
C ALA A 163 -2.10 -6.70 6.17
N VAL A 164 -2.24 -6.53 7.48
CA VAL A 164 -1.72 -7.47 8.50
C VAL A 164 -2.45 -8.81 8.42
N LEU A 165 -3.79 -8.80 8.43
CA LEU A 165 -4.59 -10.03 8.33
C LEU A 165 -4.40 -10.71 6.98
N GLY A 166 -4.18 -9.95 5.92
CA GLY A 166 -3.93 -10.44 4.57
C GLY A 166 -2.57 -11.13 4.39
N ALA A 167 -1.67 -11.02 5.35
CA ALA A 167 -0.41 -11.78 5.36
C ALA A 167 -0.66 -13.28 5.58
N ASP A 168 -1.59 -13.62 6.47
CA ASP A 168 -1.96 -15.01 6.78
C ASP A 168 -3.08 -15.53 5.86
N ASP A 169 -4.07 -14.68 5.57
CA ASP A 169 -5.21 -15.00 4.70
C ASP A 169 -5.42 -13.91 3.65
N PRO A 170 -4.94 -14.12 2.41
CA PRO A 170 -5.05 -13.15 1.32
C PRO A 170 -6.48 -12.68 1.00
N SER A 171 -7.52 -13.40 1.45
CA SER A 171 -8.91 -12.99 1.24
C SER A 171 -9.23 -11.64 1.87
N TRP A 172 -8.53 -11.26 2.97
CA TRP A 172 -8.68 -9.95 3.63
C TRP A 172 -8.32 -8.76 2.73
N LEU A 173 -7.44 -8.96 1.75
CA LEU A 173 -7.12 -7.94 0.73
C LEU A 173 -8.17 -7.87 -0.38
N GLY A 174 -9.16 -8.77 -0.36
CA GLY A 174 -10.20 -8.84 -1.36
C GLY A 174 -11.14 -7.63 -1.36
N ARG A 175 -11.59 -7.22 -2.54
CA ARG A 175 -12.51 -6.09 -2.74
C ARG A 175 -13.81 -6.23 -1.93
N THR A 176 -14.24 -7.45 -1.62
CA THR A 176 -15.44 -7.72 -0.81
C THR A 176 -15.32 -7.12 0.59
N HIS A 177 -14.19 -7.30 1.27
CA HIS A 177 -13.98 -6.78 2.63
C HIS A 177 -13.89 -5.24 2.63
N MET A 178 -13.20 -4.66 1.63
CA MET A 178 -13.15 -3.20 1.50
C MET A 178 -14.52 -2.61 1.18
N THR A 179 -15.32 -3.28 0.33
CA THR A 179 -16.70 -2.87 0.05
C THR A 179 -17.58 -2.96 1.30
N ALA A 180 -17.45 -4.01 2.10
CA ALA A 180 -18.17 -4.16 3.36
C ALA A 180 -17.81 -3.04 4.37
N LEU A 181 -16.53 -2.68 4.48
CA LEU A 181 -16.08 -1.54 5.28
C LEU A 181 -16.80 -0.25 4.83
N TRP A 182 -16.81 0.04 3.52
CA TRP A 182 -17.45 1.23 3.00
C TRP A 182 -18.97 1.22 3.15
N ASN A 183 -19.63 0.07 2.99
CA ASN A 183 -21.07 -0.06 3.24
C ASN A 183 -21.43 0.27 4.70
N THR A 184 -20.53 -0.07 5.63
CA THR A 184 -20.71 0.22 7.06
C THR A 184 -20.44 1.69 7.40
N LEU A 185 -19.38 2.28 6.86
CA LEU A 185 -18.93 3.63 7.25
C LEU A 185 -19.67 4.75 6.51
N LEU A 186 -19.94 4.55 5.21
CA LEU A 186 -20.39 5.62 4.33
C LEU A 186 -21.71 6.28 4.76
N PRO A 187 -22.72 5.53 5.26
CA PRO A 187 -23.99 6.14 5.70
C PRO A 187 -23.83 7.16 6.85
N GLY A 188 -22.81 6.97 7.71
CA GLY A 188 -22.49 7.91 8.79
C GLY A 188 -21.51 8.98 8.39
N LEU A 189 -20.73 8.75 7.33
CA LEU A 189 -19.61 9.61 6.93
C LEU A 189 -20.01 10.69 5.91
N ALA A 190 -20.91 10.38 4.99
CA ALA A 190 -21.34 11.28 3.92
C ALA A 190 -22.69 11.94 4.21
N PRO A 191 -22.93 13.20 3.73
CA PRO A 191 -24.25 13.77 3.72
C PRO A 191 -25.23 12.90 2.94
N ARG A 192 -26.47 12.72 3.45
CA ARG A 192 -27.48 11.84 2.84
C ARG A 192 -27.72 12.11 1.36
N GLN A 193 -27.69 13.37 0.96
CA GLN A 193 -27.89 13.81 -0.43
C GLN A 193 -26.77 13.36 -1.38
N ASP A 194 -25.56 13.05 -0.87
CA ASP A 194 -24.40 12.68 -1.67
C ASP A 194 -24.25 11.14 -1.79
N LEU A 195 -24.89 10.37 -0.90
CA LEU A 195 -24.82 8.91 -0.89
C LEU A 195 -25.13 8.26 -2.25
N PRO A 196 -26.20 8.69 -3.02
CA PRO A 196 -26.50 8.07 -4.31
C PRO A 196 -25.41 8.24 -5.38
N ARG A 197 -24.49 9.19 -5.18
CA ARG A 197 -23.37 9.49 -6.11
C ARG A 197 -22.10 8.71 -5.78
N LEU A 198 -22.08 7.98 -4.66
CA LEU A 198 -20.91 7.28 -4.16
C LEU A 198 -21.08 5.76 -4.36
N ARG A 199 -20.00 5.13 -4.84
CA ARG A 199 -19.94 3.69 -5.10
C ARG A 199 -18.99 3.01 -4.13
N THR A 200 -19.52 2.24 -3.20
CA THR A 200 -18.72 1.52 -2.19
C THR A 200 -17.80 0.46 -2.80
N THR A 201 -18.12 -0.03 -4.00
CA THR A 201 -17.30 -1.00 -4.76
C THR A 201 -16.14 -0.37 -5.50
N GLY A 202 -15.97 0.96 -5.45
CA GLY A 202 -15.04 1.72 -6.26
C GLY A 202 -15.58 2.07 -7.65
N SER A 203 -14.96 3.05 -8.30
CA SER A 203 -15.33 3.53 -9.65
C SER A 203 -14.72 2.70 -10.77
N HIS A 204 -13.64 1.96 -10.49
CA HIS A 204 -12.91 1.15 -11.47
C HIS A 204 -13.28 -0.31 -11.32
N PRO A 205 -13.50 -1.05 -12.44
CA PRO A 205 -13.66 -2.49 -12.36
C PRO A 205 -12.40 -3.13 -11.76
N ALA A 206 -12.58 -4.28 -11.08
CA ALA A 206 -11.46 -5.07 -10.61
C ALA A 206 -10.51 -5.38 -11.79
N PRO A 207 -9.18 -5.41 -11.57
CA PRO A 207 -8.27 -5.93 -12.58
C PRO A 207 -8.71 -7.34 -12.93
N THR A 208 -8.89 -7.58 -14.23
CA THR A 208 -9.29 -8.90 -14.74
C THR A 208 -8.14 -9.86 -14.44
N THR A 209 -8.31 -10.72 -13.46
CA THR A 209 -7.37 -11.84 -13.23
C THR A 209 -7.43 -12.73 -14.48
N PRO A 210 -6.32 -12.99 -15.19
CA PRO A 210 -6.34 -13.94 -16.28
C PRO A 210 -6.72 -15.30 -15.70
N HIS A 211 -7.82 -15.89 -16.18
CA HIS A 211 -8.18 -17.27 -15.86
C HIS A 211 -7.00 -18.17 -16.21
N PRO A 212 -6.54 -19.05 -15.31
CA PRO A 212 -5.58 -20.07 -15.68
C PRO A 212 -6.23 -20.91 -16.77
N HIS A 213 -5.62 -20.93 -17.96
CA HIS A 213 -6.00 -21.85 -19.03
C HIS A 213 -5.96 -23.27 -18.47
N PRO A 214 -6.99 -24.09 -18.63
CA PRO A 214 -6.88 -25.51 -18.35
C PRO A 214 -5.77 -26.08 -19.25
N ARG A 215 -4.78 -26.70 -18.65
CA ARG A 215 -3.75 -27.43 -19.40
C ARG A 215 -4.40 -28.61 -20.10
N PRO A 216 -4.02 -28.91 -21.37
CA PRO A 216 -4.52 -30.04 -22.12
C PRO A 216 -4.07 -31.37 -21.50
#